data_17d8e34aa0d6799c85e7e2ba1c17950c
#
_entry.id   17d8e34aa0d6799c85e7e2ba1c17950c
#
_cell.length_a   1.000
_cell.length_b   1.000
_cell.length_c   1.000
_cell.angle_alpha   90.00
_cell.angle_beta   90.00
_cell.angle_gamma   90.00
#
_symmetry.space_group_name_H-M   'P 1'
#
loop_
_entity.id
_entity.type
_entity.pdbx_description
1 polymer ?
#
loop_
_entity_poly.entity_id
_entity_poly.type
_entity_poly.pdbx_seq_one_letter_code
_entity_poly.pdbx_strand_id
1 'polypeptide(L)'
;MTFSVLMSEEPNRFLPLVIVLLLAFVVPILLSRFQRVPVVVGEIVAGILVGPAFLGLVTETPILVFMQDIGLAFLMFLAGMEINLDQLLPSRNGKSAGDEPQVVSSALVVYALTLALAAGFLVVRSGAGGDTLLLAFVFTATSLGVVLPTLKERGMLSSRFGQFLLVSATLADFITIILLTVYVITFDRGFDLEVLSLGLLFVAFLIFYRIGPSFVRRPRVRKFFDDLSRATVQIKVRGAILIMMLFVVLAEFVDAELILGAFLAGLIISLLKGPEDESLVEKLEAFGFGFFIPVFFIMVGVELDLTAAFDAPSRLVIVLLLLVVATVVKVVPVLLAGRSFSLRERLAGGVLLNTHLSLEVAIAVIGLRTGLLDAATSTFVVLFALLTVLIMPLIFNVLAPLVVQIRSRFTLAIGVTDLSLAVAQELRAHGDTVRFVEPQPSPAQRAITSGFEVLAADQTAEGLRSLGIADTDSVLLLGEQDEENLELAKLVRQLCDSNVVVYVKDPEYLDSYETLGVQPFIGAMFRATIIALLARNPDAFRLLTSTNDERDVMEVRLENRSLAGVLVRNLRLPGDYLVMSIRRHGELIVPHGNTVLEFGDRLTILGSNERMREMKEWLEGRSGMLDTHSITDMGVR
;
A
#
# COMPACT_ATOMS: atom_id res chain seq x y z
N MET A 1 -1.67 39.74 37.29
CA MET A 1 -0.85 38.75 38.00
C MET A 1 -0.31 37.80 36.94
N THR A 2 0.84 38.14 36.48
CA THR A 2 1.44 37.77 35.22
C THR A 2 2.05 36.37 35.27
N PHE A 3 1.95 35.66 34.19
CA PHE A 3 2.55 34.34 33.90
C PHE A 3 4.05 34.20 34.26
N SER A 4 4.69 35.32 34.65
CA SER A 4 6.12 35.40 35.03
C SER A 4 6.43 34.89 36.44
N VAL A 5 5.47 34.55 37.27
CA VAL A 5 5.69 34.07 38.66
C VAL A 5 5.91 32.55 38.72
N LEU A 6 5.69 31.81 37.63
CA LEU A 6 5.94 30.36 37.54
C LEU A 6 7.37 29.99 37.09
N MET A 7 8.23 30.97 36.88
CA MET A 7 9.59 30.79 36.31
C MET A 7 10.71 31.10 37.31
N SER A 8 10.48 30.98 38.61
CA SER A 8 11.56 31.13 39.58
C SER A 8 11.99 29.80 40.16
N GLU A 9 13.28 29.54 39.97
CA GLU A 9 14.11 28.53 40.65
C GLU A 9 13.97 27.07 40.22
N GLU A 10 14.84 26.68 39.31
CA GLU A 10 15.00 25.46 38.52
C GLU A 10 13.91 25.28 37.49
N PRO A 11 14.22 25.47 36.19
CA PRO A 11 13.23 25.24 35.14
C PRO A 11 12.78 23.78 35.24
N ASN A 12 11.50 23.57 35.46
CA ASN A 12 10.92 22.23 35.54
C ASN A 12 11.32 21.49 34.25
N ARG A 13 12.33 20.59 34.38
CA ARG A 13 13.01 19.92 33.25
C ARG A 13 12.04 19.18 32.32
N PHE A 14 10.82 18.91 32.77
CA PHE A 14 9.76 18.25 31.99
C PHE A 14 8.80 19.23 31.31
N LEU A 15 8.82 20.53 31.66
CA LEU A 15 7.88 21.50 31.08
C LEU A 15 8.00 21.61 29.55
N PRO A 16 9.18 21.71 28.92
CA PRO A 16 9.33 21.71 27.48
C PRO A 16 8.76 20.44 26.84
N LEU A 17 9.00 19.26 27.43
CA LEU A 17 8.44 18.00 26.95
C LEU A 17 6.91 17.97 27.02
N VAL A 18 6.33 18.49 28.11
CA VAL A 18 4.86 18.56 28.25
C VAL A 18 4.26 19.47 27.18
N ILE A 19 4.92 20.60 26.86
CA ILE A 19 4.46 21.50 25.78
C ILE A 19 4.50 20.77 24.43
N VAL A 20 5.58 20.08 24.11
CA VAL A 20 5.72 19.31 22.87
C VAL A 20 4.66 18.22 22.77
N LEU A 21 4.41 17.46 23.86
CA LEU A 21 3.37 16.42 23.88
C LEU A 21 1.96 17.00 23.78
N LEU A 22 1.72 18.17 24.38
CA LEU A 22 0.45 18.87 24.23
C LEU A 22 0.20 19.27 22.77
N LEU A 23 1.23 19.75 22.07
CA LEU A 23 1.14 20.07 20.64
C LEU A 23 0.90 18.81 19.81
N ALA A 24 1.64 17.73 20.07
CA ALA A 24 1.44 16.45 19.42
C ALA A 24 0.00 15.91 19.56
N PHE A 25 -0.66 16.23 20.67
CA PHE A 25 -2.07 15.88 20.90
C PHE A 25 -3.05 16.86 20.23
N VAL A 26 -2.82 18.17 20.33
CA VAL A 26 -3.76 19.20 19.86
C VAL A 26 -3.72 19.38 18.34
N VAL A 27 -2.55 19.31 17.72
CA VAL A 27 -2.36 19.56 16.27
C VAL A 27 -3.22 18.63 15.41
N PRO A 28 -3.23 17.31 15.59
CA PRO A 28 -4.09 16.42 14.82
C PRO A 28 -5.59 16.74 14.98
N ILE A 29 -6.02 17.13 16.17
CA ILE A 29 -7.41 17.52 16.44
C ILE A 29 -7.80 18.78 15.67
N LEU A 30 -6.93 19.78 15.65
CA LEU A 30 -7.17 21.01 14.89
C LEU A 30 -7.19 20.76 13.39
N LEU A 31 -6.27 19.91 12.89
CA LEU A 31 -6.16 19.60 11.47
C LEU A 31 -7.21 18.60 10.99
N SER A 32 -7.86 17.84 11.87
CA SER A 32 -8.94 16.92 11.49
C SER A 32 -10.08 17.60 10.71
N ARG A 33 -10.27 18.90 10.90
CA ARG A 33 -11.21 19.73 10.13
C ARG A 33 -10.72 20.07 8.72
N PHE A 34 -9.41 19.98 8.48
CA PHE A 34 -8.75 20.31 7.21
C PHE A 34 -8.19 19.03 6.57
N GLN A 35 -9.05 18.16 6.06
CA GLN A 35 -8.75 16.81 5.53
C GLN A 35 -7.63 16.75 4.46
N ARG A 36 -7.09 17.88 4.02
CA ARG A 36 -6.08 17.98 2.95
C ARG A 36 -4.68 18.30 3.44
N VAL A 37 -4.50 18.61 4.72
CA VAL A 37 -3.19 18.98 5.29
C VAL A 37 -2.64 17.83 6.10
N PRO A 38 -1.49 17.26 5.74
CA PRO A 38 -0.84 16.22 6.53
C PRO A 38 -0.53 16.71 7.95
N VAL A 39 -0.74 15.85 8.94
CA VAL A 39 -0.53 16.18 10.38
C VAL A 39 0.90 16.65 10.64
N VAL A 40 1.87 16.03 9.98
CA VAL A 40 3.30 16.36 10.06
C VAL A 40 3.58 17.84 9.76
N VAL A 41 2.91 18.40 8.75
CA VAL A 41 3.05 19.83 8.41
C VAL A 41 2.61 20.71 9.58
N GLY A 42 1.49 20.35 10.21
CA GLY A 42 1.00 21.04 11.39
C GLY A 42 1.92 20.93 12.60
N GLU A 43 2.54 19.77 12.79
CA GLU A 43 3.51 19.53 13.87
C GLU A 43 4.76 20.40 13.71
N ILE A 44 5.32 20.48 12.49
CA ILE A 44 6.47 21.37 12.21
C ILE A 44 6.06 22.83 12.42
N VAL A 45 4.91 23.26 11.89
CA VAL A 45 4.41 24.64 12.08
C VAL A 45 4.18 24.95 13.56
N ALA A 46 3.63 24.00 14.34
CA ALA A 46 3.47 24.17 15.77
C ALA A 46 4.82 24.30 16.50
N GLY A 47 5.82 23.52 16.08
CA GLY A 47 7.21 23.65 16.56
C GLY A 47 7.79 25.04 16.30
N ILE A 48 7.62 25.57 15.09
CA ILE A 48 8.02 26.93 14.72
C ILE A 48 7.36 27.98 15.66
N LEU A 49 6.07 27.81 15.94
CA LEU A 49 5.33 28.76 16.79
C LEU A 49 5.80 28.77 18.23
N VAL A 50 6.15 27.61 18.82
CA VAL A 50 6.60 27.53 20.21
C VAL A 50 8.11 27.65 20.37
N GLY A 51 8.84 27.55 19.26
CA GLY A 51 10.30 27.64 19.20
C GLY A 51 10.84 29.06 19.45
N PRO A 52 12.18 29.20 19.46
CA PRO A 52 12.87 30.47 19.68
C PRO A 52 12.49 31.57 18.69
N ALA A 53 12.09 31.18 17.46
CA ALA A 53 11.73 32.12 16.40
C ALA A 53 10.47 32.96 16.70
N PHE A 54 9.53 32.42 17.53
CA PHE A 54 8.26 33.11 17.83
C PHE A 54 8.00 33.30 19.32
N LEU A 55 7.55 32.25 20.02
CA LEU A 55 7.12 32.32 21.43
C LEU A 55 8.27 32.05 22.42
N GLY A 56 9.33 31.35 22.02
CA GLY A 56 10.45 30.98 22.86
C GLY A 56 10.06 30.11 24.08
N LEU A 57 8.97 29.34 23.97
CA LEU A 57 8.46 28.49 25.06
C LEU A 57 9.21 27.16 25.16
N VAL A 58 9.73 26.68 24.02
CA VAL A 58 10.49 25.45 23.91
C VAL A 58 11.86 25.77 23.33
N THR A 59 12.90 25.30 24.01
CA THR A 59 14.29 25.36 23.57
C THR A 59 14.88 23.96 23.58
N GLU A 60 15.95 23.75 22.87
CA GLU A 60 16.68 22.49 22.85
C GLU A 60 17.14 22.11 24.27
N THR A 61 16.72 20.94 24.70
CA THR A 61 17.20 20.30 25.93
C THR A 61 17.73 18.91 25.61
N PRO A 62 18.69 18.36 26.39
CA PRO A 62 19.23 17.02 26.12
C PRO A 62 18.14 15.94 26.04
N ILE A 63 17.04 16.09 26.79
CA ILE A 63 15.92 15.16 26.77
C ILE A 63 15.15 15.25 25.45
N LEU A 64 14.89 16.46 24.98
CA LEU A 64 14.16 16.66 23.71
C LEU A 64 15.00 16.24 22.51
N VAL A 65 16.29 16.53 22.50
CA VAL A 65 17.20 16.06 21.44
C VAL A 65 17.25 14.54 21.40
N PHE A 66 17.37 13.87 22.55
CA PHE A 66 17.31 12.41 22.61
C PHE A 66 15.98 11.85 22.10
N MET A 67 14.85 12.46 22.47
CA MET A 67 13.53 12.06 21.96
C MET A 67 13.39 12.31 20.47
N GLN A 68 13.96 13.38 19.95
CA GLN A 68 14.02 13.69 18.52
C GLN A 68 14.81 12.63 17.75
N ASP A 69 15.98 12.21 18.24
CA ASP A 69 16.79 11.17 17.61
C ASP A 69 16.07 9.82 17.60
N ILE A 70 15.40 9.46 18.69
CA ILE A 70 14.56 8.25 18.73
C ILE A 70 13.36 8.38 17.76
N GLY A 71 12.74 9.55 17.66
CA GLY A 71 11.65 9.82 16.72
C GLY A 71 12.09 9.66 15.26
N LEU A 72 13.27 10.18 14.93
CA LEU A 72 13.89 10.01 13.61
C LEU A 72 14.22 8.53 13.34
N ALA A 73 14.79 7.81 14.33
CA ALA A 73 15.05 6.39 14.22
C ALA A 73 13.75 5.59 13.97
N PHE A 74 12.67 5.87 14.71
CA PHE A 74 11.37 5.25 14.47
C PHE A 74 10.80 5.55 13.08
N LEU A 75 10.91 6.80 12.63
CA LEU A 75 10.45 7.20 11.30
C LEU A 75 11.15 6.40 10.21
N MET A 76 12.48 6.30 10.29
CA MET A 76 13.28 5.55 9.32
C MET A 76 13.09 4.03 9.43
N PHE A 77 12.89 3.52 10.64
CA PHE A 77 12.55 2.12 10.87
C PHE A 77 11.22 1.74 10.24
N LEU A 78 10.18 2.54 10.41
CA LEU A 78 8.88 2.32 9.78
C LEU A 78 8.99 2.44 8.25
N ALA A 79 9.71 3.42 7.73
CA ALA A 79 9.98 3.53 6.30
C ALA A 79 10.67 2.27 5.74
N GLY A 80 11.64 1.71 6.47
CA GLY A 80 12.28 0.44 6.11
C GLY A 80 11.31 -0.74 6.13
N MET A 81 10.32 -0.75 7.04
CA MET A 81 9.30 -1.79 7.13
C MET A 81 8.26 -1.75 6.00
N GLU A 82 8.03 -0.60 5.39
CA GLU A 82 7.12 -0.44 4.24
C GLU A 82 7.70 -1.07 2.97
N ILE A 83 9.02 -1.24 2.90
CA ILE A 83 9.69 -1.82 1.73
C ILE A 83 9.43 -3.31 1.64
N ASN A 84 8.83 -3.73 0.53
CA ASN A 84 8.67 -5.13 0.18
C ASN A 84 9.85 -5.58 -0.71
N LEU A 85 10.85 -6.23 -0.08
CA LEU A 85 12.03 -6.73 -0.81
C LEU A 85 11.71 -7.84 -1.81
N ASP A 86 10.61 -8.57 -1.64
CA ASP A 86 10.18 -9.61 -2.57
C ASP A 86 9.77 -9.01 -3.94
N GLN A 87 9.37 -7.74 -3.96
CA GLN A 87 9.09 -7.00 -5.20
C GLN A 87 10.36 -6.46 -5.88
N LEU A 88 11.44 -6.25 -5.12
CA LEU A 88 12.70 -5.69 -5.62
C LEU A 88 13.69 -6.77 -6.08
N LEU A 89 13.62 -7.96 -5.48
CA LEU A 89 14.54 -9.06 -5.77
C LEU A 89 13.88 -10.08 -6.70
N PRO A 90 14.57 -10.56 -7.76
CA PRO A 90 14.03 -11.58 -8.64
C PRO A 90 13.66 -12.83 -7.85
N SER A 91 12.42 -13.29 -8.00
CA SER A 91 11.89 -14.46 -7.30
C SER A 91 12.78 -15.69 -7.52
N ARG A 92 13.20 -16.32 -6.43
CA ARG A 92 14.07 -17.51 -6.42
C ARG A 92 13.44 -18.74 -7.06
N ASN A 93 12.14 -18.72 -7.37
CA ASN A 93 11.38 -19.85 -7.91
C ASN A 93 10.99 -19.70 -9.40
N GLY A 94 11.56 -18.77 -10.15
CA GLY A 94 11.35 -18.67 -11.61
C GLY A 94 9.91 -18.36 -12.04
N LYS A 95 9.00 -18.06 -11.11
CA LYS A 95 7.62 -17.66 -11.38
C LYS A 95 7.48 -16.15 -11.16
N SER A 96 8.27 -15.35 -11.87
CA SER A 96 8.03 -13.91 -11.97
C SER A 96 7.11 -13.68 -13.15
N ALA A 97 6.00 -13.03 -12.93
CA ALA A 97 5.22 -12.43 -14.00
C ALA A 97 6.18 -11.58 -14.85
N GLY A 98 6.17 -11.77 -16.16
CA GLY A 98 7.21 -11.32 -17.10
C GLY A 98 7.50 -9.81 -17.18
N ASP A 99 6.95 -8.98 -16.29
CA ASP A 99 7.06 -7.53 -16.30
C ASP A 99 7.88 -6.93 -15.13
N GLU A 100 8.17 -7.69 -14.06
CA GLU A 100 8.86 -7.16 -12.86
C GLU A 100 10.28 -6.63 -13.14
N PRO A 101 11.13 -7.28 -13.97
CA PRO A 101 12.47 -6.75 -14.26
C PRO A 101 12.43 -5.41 -14.99
N GLN A 102 11.40 -5.15 -15.79
CA GLN A 102 11.26 -3.89 -16.52
C GLN A 102 10.86 -2.74 -15.59
N VAL A 103 10.02 -2.98 -14.59
CA VAL A 103 9.61 -1.97 -13.61
C VAL A 103 10.81 -1.51 -12.77
N VAL A 104 11.58 -2.45 -12.24
CA VAL A 104 12.78 -2.14 -11.43
C VAL A 104 13.83 -1.44 -12.27
N SER A 105 14.11 -1.92 -13.49
CA SER A 105 15.09 -1.27 -14.36
C SER A 105 14.69 0.14 -14.77
N SER A 106 13.40 0.37 -15.06
CA SER A 106 12.87 1.71 -15.36
C SER A 106 12.96 2.64 -14.13
N ALA A 107 12.68 2.13 -12.94
CA ALA A 107 12.81 2.89 -11.70
C ALA A 107 14.28 3.28 -11.42
N LEU A 108 15.24 2.37 -11.63
CA LEU A 108 16.67 2.67 -11.51
C LEU A 108 17.11 3.73 -12.51
N VAL A 109 16.61 3.67 -13.75
CA VAL A 109 16.89 4.70 -14.77
C VAL A 109 16.31 6.06 -14.34
N VAL A 110 15.09 6.08 -13.80
CA VAL A 110 14.49 7.32 -13.25
C VAL A 110 15.39 7.89 -12.14
N TYR A 111 15.83 7.06 -11.20
CA TYR A 111 16.71 7.49 -10.12
C TYR A 111 18.04 8.06 -10.66
N ALA A 112 18.74 7.33 -11.51
CA ALA A 112 20.03 7.75 -12.05
C ALA A 112 19.94 9.06 -12.86
N LEU A 113 18.89 9.21 -13.68
CA LEU A 113 18.66 10.43 -14.45
C LEU A 113 18.29 11.61 -13.53
N THR A 114 17.48 11.37 -12.50
CA THR A 114 17.14 12.40 -11.51
C THR A 114 18.38 12.90 -10.79
N LEU A 115 19.23 11.98 -10.31
CA LEU A 115 20.48 12.33 -9.64
C LEU A 115 21.43 13.12 -10.57
N ALA A 116 21.58 12.65 -11.82
CA ALA A 116 22.42 13.33 -12.79
C ALA A 116 21.92 14.75 -13.14
N LEU A 117 20.60 14.93 -13.30
CA LEU A 117 20.01 16.24 -13.59
C LEU A 117 20.10 17.17 -12.38
N ALA A 118 19.84 16.65 -11.17
CA ALA A 118 19.96 17.41 -9.93
C ALA A 118 21.41 17.88 -9.71
N ALA A 119 22.37 16.95 -9.76
CA ALA A 119 23.78 17.28 -9.63
C ALA A 119 24.27 18.25 -10.73
N GLY A 120 23.90 18.02 -11.98
CA GLY A 120 24.24 18.90 -13.10
C GLY A 120 23.70 20.32 -12.94
N PHE A 121 22.44 20.46 -12.54
CA PHE A 121 21.83 21.76 -12.27
C PHE A 121 22.57 22.51 -11.15
N LEU A 122 22.87 21.82 -10.05
CA LEU A 122 23.51 22.42 -8.89
C LEU A 122 24.98 22.81 -9.17
N VAL A 123 25.72 22.01 -9.95
CA VAL A 123 27.10 22.34 -10.38
C VAL A 123 27.09 23.59 -11.25
N VAL A 124 26.17 23.73 -12.20
CA VAL A 124 26.05 24.93 -13.05
C VAL A 124 25.70 26.18 -12.21
N ARG A 125 25.02 25.98 -11.11
CA ARG A 125 24.61 27.06 -10.18
C ARG A 125 25.60 27.29 -9.03
N SER A 126 26.78 26.71 -9.03
CA SER A 126 27.78 26.72 -7.94
C SER A 126 28.14 28.13 -7.41
N GLY A 127 27.22 28.75 -6.75
CA GLY A 127 27.24 30.03 -6.02
C GLY A 127 26.15 30.08 -4.96
N ALA A 128 25.30 29.05 -4.86
CA ALA A 128 24.40 28.87 -3.73
C ALA A 128 25.18 28.26 -2.58
N GLY A 129 25.21 28.89 -1.41
CA GLY A 129 25.83 28.33 -0.22
C GLY A 129 25.27 26.93 0.07
N GLY A 130 26.12 26.04 0.60
CA GLY A 130 25.77 24.67 0.92
C GLY A 130 26.44 23.64 0.00
N ASP A 131 26.49 22.39 0.48
CA ASP A 131 27.12 21.32 -0.27
C ASP A 131 26.24 20.85 -1.45
N THR A 132 26.83 20.91 -2.64
CA THR A 132 26.14 20.60 -3.90
C THR A 132 25.61 19.18 -3.97
N LEU A 133 26.37 18.21 -3.44
CA LEU A 133 25.98 16.80 -3.53
C LEU A 133 24.90 16.46 -2.52
N LEU A 134 24.96 17.03 -1.32
CA LEU A 134 23.93 16.89 -0.30
C LEU A 134 22.58 17.46 -0.79
N LEU A 135 22.61 18.62 -1.44
CA LEU A 135 21.43 19.20 -2.06
C LEU A 135 20.90 18.37 -3.24
N ALA A 136 21.79 17.71 -4.00
CA ALA A 136 21.35 16.78 -5.05
C ALA A 136 20.59 15.58 -4.47
N PHE A 137 20.98 15.09 -3.30
CA PHE A 137 20.25 14.03 -2.60
C PHE A 137 18.86 14.48 -2.16
N VAL A 138 18.69 15.73 -1.73
CA VAL A 138 17.38 16.32 -1.43
C VAL A 138 16.46 16.24 -2.65
N PHE A 139 16.93 16.60 -3.84
CA PHE A 139 16.11 16.52 -5.06
C PHE A 139 15.88 15.07 -5.55
N THR A 140 16.73 14.13 -5.14
CA THR A 140 16.66 12.74 -5.63
C THR A 140 15.75 11.87 -4.77
N ALA A 141 15.71 12.11 -3.47
CA ALA A 141 14.83 11.40 -2.55
C ALA A 141 13.35 11.62 -2.89
N THR A 142 12.48 10.74 -2.41
CA THR A 142 11.03 10.78 -2.66
C THR A 142 10.32 10.20 -1.44
N SER A 143 9.39 10.92 -0.86
CA SER A 143 8.68 10.46 0.34
C SER A 143 7.69 9.34 0.03
N LEU A 144 8.03 8.10 0.37
CA LEU A 144 7.12 6.95 0.26
C LEU A 144 5.88 7.14 1.15
N GLY A 145 6.04 7.72 2.34
CA GLY A 145 4.94 8.04 3.26
C GLY A 145 3.87 8.99 2.70
N VAL A 146 4.14 9.68 1.59
CA VAL A 146 3.16 10.51 0.87
C VAL A 146 2.68 9.82 -0.41
N VAL A 147 3.57 9.16 -1.14
CA VAL A 147 3.25 8.47 -2.39
C VAL A 147 2.25 7.33 -2.16
N LEU A 148 2.51 6.47 -1.15
CA LEU A 148 1.68 5.30 -0.85
C LEU A 148 0.22 5.67 -0.50
N PRO A 149 -0.06 6.57 0.48
CA PRO A 149 -1.43 7.00 0.77
C PRO A 149 -2.12 7.65 -0.43
N THR A 150 -1.41 8.50 -1.18
CA THR A 150 -1.97 9.17 -2.37
C THR A 150 -2.41 8.17 -3.45
N LEU A 151 -1.62 7.13 -3.70
CA LEU A 151 -1.97 6.06 -4.63
C LEU A 151 -3.11 5.18 -4.09
N LYS A 152 -3.14 4.94 -2.77
CA LYS A 152 -4.20 4.19 -2.09
C LYS A 152 -5.55 4.90 -2.20
N GLU A 153 -5.60 6.21 -1.91
CA GLU A 153 -6.80 7.04 -2.04
C GLU A 153 -7.36 7.05 -3.47
N ARG A 154 -6.50 6.91 -4.46
CA ARG A 154 -6.86 6.85 -5.88
C ARG A 154 -7.15 5.44 -6.39
N GLY A 155 -7.02 4.40 -5.56
CA GLY A 155 -7.19 3.01 -5.97
C GLY A 155 -6.16 2.54 -7.00
N MET A 156 -4.99 3.19 -7.06
CA MET A 156 -3.95 2.93 -8.07
C MET A 156 -2.88 1.93 -7.60
N LEU A 157 -2.94 1.45 -6.35
CA LEU A 157 -1.90 0.58 -5.77
C LEU A 157 -1.66 -0.70 -6.59
N SER A 158 -2.72 -1.34 -7.07
CA SER A 158 -2.64 -2.57 -7.86
C SER A 158 -2.38 -2.34 -9.36
N SER A 159 -2.39 -1.09 -9.82
CA SER A 159 -2.12 -0.78 -11.23
C SER A 159 -0.63 -0.88 -11.54
N ARG A 160 -0.26 -1.24 -12.79
CA ARG A 160 1.15 -1.26 -13.26
C ARG A 160 1.82 0.09 -13.05
N PHE A 161 1.09 1.19 -13.25
CA PHE A 161 1.60 2.54 -13.05
C PHE A 161 1.84 2.84 -11.57
N GLY A 162 0.89 2.49 -10.67
CA GLY A 162 1.06 2.65 -9.22
C GLY A 162 2.24 1.84 -8.68
N GLN A 163 2.40 0.59 -9.12
CA GLN A 163 3.55 -0.25 -8.76
C GLN A 163 4.88 0.36 -9.25
N PHE A 164 4.92 0.90 -10.46
CA PHE A 164 6.10 1.61 -10.96
C PHE A 164 6.47 2.81 -10.07
N LEU A 165 5.49 3.61 -9.64
CA LEU A 165 5.74 4.76 -8.77
C LEU A 165 6.20 4.33 -7.37
N LEU A 166 5.58 3.28 -6.80
CA LEU A 166 5.99 2.73 -5.51
C LEU A 166 7.43 2.22 -5.54
N VAL A 167 7.78 1.41 -6.53
CA VAL A 167 9.15 0.89 -6.70
C VAL A 167 10.13 2.03 -6.93
N SER A 168 9.75 3.07 -7.71
CA SER A 168 10.61 4.23 -7.95
C SER A 168 10.84 5.05 -6.68
N ALA A 169 9.80 5.29 -5.86
CA ALA A 169 9.92 5.98 -4.59
C ALA A 169 10.78 5.19 -3.59
N THR A 170 10.49 3.89 -3.45
CA THR A 170 11.24 2.97 -2.57
C THR A 170 12.73 2.93 -2.92
N LEU A 171 13.07 2.79 -4.20
CA LEU A 171 14.47 2.79 -4.65
C LEU A 171 15.12 4.15 -4.45
N ALA A 172 14.40 5.25 -4.67
CA ALA A 172 14.93 6.58 -4.46
C ALA A 172 15.32 6.79 -2.98
N ASP A 173 14.46 6.45 -2.03
CA ASP A 173 14.76 6.55 -0.61
C ASP A 173 15.92 5.64 -0.22
N PHE A 174 15.85 4.35 -0.59
CA PHE A 174 16.88 3.37 -0.22
C PHE A 174 18.27 3.75 -0.73
N ILE A 175 18.39 4.07 -2.01
CA ILE A 175 19.68 4.42 -2.61
C ILE A 175 20.18 5.75 -2.05
N THR A 176 19.29 6.73 -1.85
CA THR A 176 19.68 8.04 -1.31
C THR A 176 20.20 7.93 0.12
N ILE A 177 19.58 7.10 1.00
CA ILE A 177 20.08 6.87 2.37
C ILE A 177 21.48 6.26 2.34
N ILE A 178 21.74 5.29 1.47
CA ILE A 178 23.07 4.68 1.35
C ILE A 178 24.10 5.71 0.87
N LEU A 179 23.78 6.44 -0.20
CA LEU A 179 24.67 7.45 -0.76
C LEU A 179 24.94 8.60 0.23
N LEU A 180 23.90 9.03 0.95
CA LEU A 180 24.03 10.04 2.01
C LEU A 180 25.00 9.59 3.08
N THR A 181 24.83 8.37 3.60
CA THR A 181 25.69 7.82 4.64
C THR A 181 27.15 7.72 4.17
N VAL A 182 27.37 7.17 2.96
CA VAL A 182 28.73 7.12 2.37
C VAL A 182 29.32 8.51 2.21
N TYR A 183 28.48 9.48 1.81
CA TYR A 183 28.93 10.85 1.59
C TYR A 183 29.33 11.53 2.90
N VAL A 184 28.51 11.45 3.94
CA VAL A 184 28.79 12.08 5.25
C VAL A 184 30.07 11.50 5.85
N ILE A 185 30.25 10.18 5.85
CA ILE A 185 31.46 9.53 6.36
C ILE A 185 32.70 9.98 5.57
N THR A 186 32.60 10.04 4.22
CA THR A 186 33.74 10.42 3.37
C THR A 186 34.12 11.90 3.52
N PHE A 187 33.13 12.76 3.78
CA PHE A 187 33.36 14.19 3.97
C PHE A 187 34.10 14.47 5.28
N ASP A 188 33.70 13.79 6.34
CA ASP A 188 34.25 14.05 7.69
C ASP A 188 35.69 13.52 7.84
N ARG A 189 36.03 12.38 7.22
CA ARG A 189 37.29 11.65 7.45
C ARG A 189 38.10 11.31 6.20
N GLY A 190 37.58 11.61 4.99
CA GLY A 190 38.19 11.23 3.73
C GLY A 190 37.95 9.75 3.36
N PHE A 191 38.54 9.31 2.24
CA PHE A 191 38.50 7.91 1.80
C PHE A 191 39.56 7.11 2.59
N ASP A 192 39.20 6.68 3.80
CA ASP A 192 40.09 5.84 4.63
C ASP A 192 39.49 4.43 4.77
N LEU A 193 40.30 3.48 5.30
CA LEU A 193 39.83 2.10 5.60
C LEU A 193 38.58 2.06 6.50
N GLU A 194 38.27 3.15 7.17
CA GLU A 194 37.06 3.32 8.00
C GLU A 194 35.77 3.28 7.19
N VAL A 195 35.76 3.68 5.91
CA VAL A 195 34.62 3.46 5.01
C VAL A 195 34.31 1.96 4.88
N LEU A 196 35.31 1.10 5.08
CA LEU A 196 35.14 -0.35 5.08
C LEU A 196 34.35 -0.84 6.32
N SER A 197 34.37 -0.06 7.44
CA SER A 197 33.58 -0.36 8.64
C SER A 197 32.07 -0.34 8.35
N LEU A 198 31.60 0.49 7.40
CA LEU A 198 30.24 0.47 6.91
C LEU A 198 29.85 -0.93 6.37
N GLY A 199 30.83 -1.66 5.81
CA GLY A 199 30.66 -3.04 5.41
C GLY A 199 30.21 -3.96 6.56
N LEU A 200 30.58 -3.66 7.81
CA LEU A 200 30.15 -4.43 8.98
C LEU A 200 28.63 -4.34 9.19
N LEU A 201 28.06 -3.15 9.00
CA LEU A 201 26.61 -2.95 9.09
C LEU A 201 25.86 -3.75 8.01
N PHE A 202 26.37 -3.72 6.77
CA PHE A 202 25.79 -4.53 5.69
C PHE A 202 26.02 -6.03 5.88
N VAL A 203 27.14 -6.45 6.44
CA VAL A 203 27.40 -7.85 6.81
C VAL A 203 26.42 -8.30 7.90
N ALA A 204 26.21 -7.49 8.94
CA ALA A 204 25.19 -7.77 9.95
C ALA A 204 23.80 -7.90 9.32
N PHE A 205 23.42 -6.94 8.45
CA PHE A 205 22.17 -7.01 7.69
C PHE A 205 22.07 -8.31 6.87
N LEU A 206 23.10 -8.68 6.11
CA LEU A 206 23.13 -9.91 5.31
C LEU A 206 23.02 -11.18 6.16
N ILE A 207 23.63 -11.20 7.35
CA ILE A 207 23.50 -12.29 8.31
C ILE A 207 22.04 -12.44 8.73
N PHE A 208 21.39 -11.35 9.15
CA PHE A 208 19.96 -11.36 9.51
C PHE A 208 19.08 -11.72 8.32
N TYR A 209 19.34 -11.18 7.14
CA TYR A 209 18.65 -11.52 5.91
C TYR A 209 18.71 -13.01 5.56
N ARG A 210 19.90 -13.62 5.70
CA ARG A 210 20.12 -15.02 5.31
C ARG A 210 19.66 -16.03 6.36
N ILE A 211 19.90 -15.74 7.62
CA ILE A 211 19.68 -16.65 8.75
C ILE A 211 18.31 -16.39 9.41
N GLY A 212 17.89 -15.14 9.49
CA GLY A 212 16.70 -14.70 10.21
C GLY A 212 15.42 -15.46 9.79
N PRO A 213 15.04 -15.48 8.50
CA PRO A 213 13.84 -16.19 8.05
C PRO A 213 13.91 -17.70 8.35
N SER A 214 15.07 -18.32 8.18
CA SER A 214 15.27 -19.76 8.48
C SER A 214 15.23 -20.05 9.98
N PHE A 215 15.67 -19.10 10.81
CA PHE A 215 15.63 -19.21 12.27
C PHE A 215 14.20 -19.05 12.81
N VAL A 216 13.48 -18.03 12.38
CA VAL A 216 12.10 -17.75 12.81
C VAL A 216 11.12 -18.85 12.35
N ARG A 217 11.34 -19.43 11.17
CA ARG A 217 10.51 -20.55 10.64
C ARG A 217 10.73 -21.88 11.36
N ARG A 218 11.72 -22.01 12.26
CA ARG A 218 11.91 -23.24 13.04
C ARG A 218 10.72 -23.48 13.96
N PRO A 219 10.11 -24.66 13.99
CA PRO A 219 8.87 -24.94 14.75
C PRO A 219 8.99 -24.62 16.25
N ARG A 220 10.19 -24.86 16.83
CA ARG A 220 10.46 -24.57 18.24
C ARG A 220 10.50 -23.07 18.54
N VAL A 221 11.11 -22.29 17.65
CA VAL A 221 11.22 -20.83 17.77
C VAL A 221 9.85 -20.19 17.57
N ARG A 222 9.12 -20.60 16.52
CA ARG A 222 7.76 -20.14 16.25
C ARG A 222 6.83 -20.41 17.43
N LYS A 223 6.81 -21.64 17.93
CA LYS A 223 6.01 -22.02 19.09
C LYS A 223 6.35 -21.19 20.33
N PHE A 224 7.65 -20.95 20.59
CA PHE A 224 8.10 -20.11 21.70
C PHE A 224 7.58 -18.68 21.57
N PHE A 225 7.68 -18.05 20.39
CA PHE A 225 7.14 -16.72 20.14
C PHE A 225 5.61 -16.66 20.18
N ASP A 226 4.92 -17.69 19.70
CA ASP A 226 3.46 -17.78 19.73
C ASP A 226 2.94 -17.97 21.17
N ASP A 227 3.60 -18.81 21.96
CA ASP A 227 3.26 -19.00 23.38
C ASP A 227 3.50 -17.71 24.20
N LEU A 228 4.62 -16.99 23.94
CA LEU A 228 4.89 -15.71 24.58
C LEU A 228 3.97 -14.58 24.08
N SER A 229 3.52 -14.61 22.84
CA SER A 229 2.61 -13.60 22.30
C SER A 229 1.20 -13.72 22.84
N ARG A 230 0.78 -14.93 23.24
CA ARG A 230 -0.48 -15.18 23.94
C ARG A 230 -0.46 -14.69 25.39
N ALA A 231 0.69 -14.71 26.05
CA ALA A 231 0.91 -14.00 27.30
C ALA A 231 1.06 -12.51 26.96
N THR A 232 0.30 -11.61 27.54
CA THR A 232 0.17 -10.16 27.35
C THR A 232 1.48 -9.33 27.24
N VAL A 233 2.61 -9.95 26.85
CA VAL A 233 3.98 -9.42 26.97
C VAL A 233 4.44 -8.61 25.76
N GLN A 234 3.65 -8.53 24.67
CA GLN A 234 4.01 -7.78 23.44
C GLN A 234 5.45 -8.09 22.94
N ILE A 235 5.87 -9.37 23.03
CA ILE A 235 7.26 -9.78 22.80
C ILE A 235 7.78 -9.44 21.41
N LYS A 236 6.90 -9.52 20.39
CA LYS A 236 7.25 -9.18 19.00
C LYS A 236 7.58 -7.69 18.86
N VAL A 237 6.81 -6.81 19.49
CA VAL A 237 7.06 -5.36 19.50
C VAL A 237 8.38 -5.04 20.20
N ARG A 238 8.61 -5.65 21.38
CA ARG A 238 9.87 -5.47 22.12
C ARG A 238 11.07 -5.96 21.31
N GLY A 239 10.93 -7.11 20.63
CA GLY A 239 11.96 -7.66 19.75
C GLY A 239 12.26 -6.76 18.56
N ALA A 240 11.26 -6.18 17.93
CA ALA A 240 11.42 -5.26 16.83
C ALA A 240 12.14 -3.97 17.25
N ILE A 241 11.74 -3.37 18.39
CA ILE A 241 12.42 -2.20 18.96
C ILE A 241 13.86 -2.53 19.37
N LEU A 242 14.10 -3.72 19.95
CA LEU A 242 15.45 -4.15 20.28
C LEU A 242 16.33 -4.26 19.04
N ILE A 243 15.83 -4.87 17.95
CA ILE A 243 16.56 -4.97 16.68
C ILE A 243 16.83 -3.57 16.12
N MET A 244 15.86 -2.66 16.15
CA MET A 244 16.05 -1.27 15.75
C MET A 244 17.20 -0.63 16.52
N MET A 245 17.17 -0.70 17.85
CA MET A 245 18.19 -0.09 18.69
C MET A 245 19.57 -0.76 18.52
N LEU A 246 19.63 -2.08 18.32
CA LEU A 246 20.90 -2.76 18.02
C LEU A 246 21.53 -2.27 16.72
N PHE A 247 20.74 -2.05 15.69
CA PHE A 247 21.24 -1.53 14.41
C PHE A 247 21.59 -0.04 14.48
N VAL A 248 20.86 0.76 15.27
CA VAL A 248 21.22 2.15 15.55
C VAL A 248 22.57 2.23 16.27
N VAL A 249 22.77 1.45 17.33
CA VAL A 249 24.05 1.39 18.07
C VAL A 249 25.17 0.85 17.17
N LEU A 250 24.88 -0.16 16.33
CA LEU A 250 25.87 -0.66 15.39
C LEU A 250 26.24 0.39 14.34
N ALA A 251 25.27 1.20 13.87
CA ALA A 251 25.54 2.31 12.96
C ALA A 251 26.45 3.35 13.63
N GLU A 252 26.13 3.78 14.85
CA GLU A 252 26.99 4.68 15.63
C GLU A 252 28.40 4.11 15.84
N PHE A 253 28.50 2.79 16.12
CA PHE A 253 29.81 2.15 16.34
C PHE A 253 30.71 2.16 15.09
N VAL A 254 30.09 2.17 13.89
CA VAL A 254 30.81 2.27 12.60
C VAL A 254 30.81 3.69 12.03
N ASP A 255 30.51 4.68 12.88
CA ASP A 255 30.38 6.10 12.51
C ASP A 255 29.41 6.36 11.34
N ALA A 256 28.41 5.49 11.16
CA ALA A 256 27.32 5.69 10.21
C ALA A 256 26.17 6.44 10.88
N GLU A 257 25.38 7.13 10.06
CA GLU A 257 24.19 7.83 10.54
C GLU A 257 23.16 6.84 11.11
N LEU A 258 22.52 7.20 12.23
CA LEU A 258 21.47 6.41 12.89
C LEU A 258 20.32 6.03 11.95
N ILE A 259 20.06 6.87 10.94
CA ILE A 259 19.05 6.68 9.90
C ILE A 259 19.25 5.35 9.17
N LEU A 260 20.48 5.06 8.73
CA LEU A 260 20.77 3.83 8.00
C LEU A 260 20.57 2.60 8.88
N GLY A 261 21.03 2.66 10.15
CA GLY A 261 20.85 1.57 11.10
C GLY A 261 19.36 1.25 11.33
N ALA A 262 18.59 2.27 11.66
CA ALA A 262 17.14 2.13 11.88
C ALA A 262 16.41 1.62 10.64
N PHE A 263 16.74 2.14 9.46
CA PHE A 263 16.16 1.73 8.18
C PHE A 263 16.46 0.25 7.85
N LEU A 264 17.70 -0.20 8.00
CA LEU A 264 18.07 -1.60 7.79
C LEU A 264 17.39 -2.54 8.78
N ALA A 265 17.21 -2.11 10.03
CA ALA A 265 16.40 -2.86 11.00
C ALA A 265 14.95 -2.99 10.56
N GLY A 266 14.35 -1.93 10.02
CA GLY A 266 13.02 -1.94 9.43
C GLY A 266 12.89 -2.94 8.29
N LEU A 267 13.86 -2.96 7.37
CA LEU A 267 13.95 -3.96 6.30
C LEU A 267 13.99 -5.39 6.83
N ILE A 268 14.76 -5.63 7.91
CA ILE A 268 14.84 -6.95 8.53
C ILE A 268 13.47 -7.37 9.08
N ILE A 269 12.78 -6.47 9.79
CA ILE A 269 11.44 -6.77 10.31
C ILE A 269 10.46 -7.02 9.17
N SER A 270 10.54 -6.26 8.07
CA SER A 270 9.74 -6.50 6.86
C SER A 270 9.92 -7.90 6.29
N LEU A 271 11.14 -8.44 6.31
CA LEU A 271 11.46 -9.80 5.87
C LEU A 271 11.01 -10.90 6.85
N LEU A 272 10.98 -10.58 8.14
CA LEU A 272 10.66 -11.54 9.20
C LEU A 272 9.15 -11.62 9.47
N LYS A 273 8.40 -10.56 9.15
CA LYS A 273 6.95 -10.53 9.34
C LYS A 273 6.26 -11.55 8.43
N GLY A 274 5.31 -12.29 8.99
CA GLY A 274 4.39 -13.16 8.24
C GLY A 274 3.07 -12.45 7.96
N PRO A 275 2.18 -13.06 7.16
CA PRO A 275 0.82 -12.53 6.93
C PRO A 275 0.00 -12.35 8.22
N GLU A 276 0.36 -13.08 9.27
CA GLU A 276 -0.29 -13.06 10.59
C GLU A 276 0.18 -11.88 11.47
N ASP A 277 1.20 -11.12 11.03
CA ASP A 277 1.87 -10.10 11.84
C ASP A 277 1.42 -8.66 11.51
N GLU A 278 0.27 -8.46 10.83
CA GLU A 278 -0.29 -7.12 10.59
C GLU A 278 -0.47 -6.33 11.89
N SER A 279 -0.91 -7.00 12.96
CA SER A 279 -1.03 -6.38 14.29
C SER A 279 0.31 -5.90 14.87
N LEU A 280 1.46 -6.45 14.44
CA LEU A 280 2.78 -5.97 14.84
C LEU A 280 3.08 -4.61 14.21
N VAL A 281 2.79 -4.46 12.91
CA VAL A 281 3.00 -3.21 12.18
C VAL A 281 2.15 -2.11 12.78
N GLU A 282 0.84 -2.35 12.97
CA GLU A 282 -0.08 -1.38 13.60
C GLU A 282 0.39 -0.93 15.00
N LYS A 283 0.93 -1.85 15.81
CA LYS A 283 1.43 -1.51 17.14
C LYS A 283 2.72 -0.67 17.08
N LEU A 284 3.62 -0.99 16.16
CA LEU A 284 4.85 -0.21 15.96
C LEU A 284 4.53 1.17 15.38
N GLU A 285 3.60 1.26 14.44
CA GLU A 285 3.07 2.53 13.93
C GLU A 285 2.40 3.34 15.03
N ALA A 286 1.54 2.73 15.83
CA ALA A 286 0.89 3.40 16.96
C ALA A 286 1.91 3.93 17.98
N PHE A 287 3.00 3.21 18.23
CA PHE A 287 4.06 3.65 19.13
C PHE A 287 4.93 4.76 18.50
N GLY A 288 5.28 4.61 17.23
CA GLY A 288 6.04 5.61 16.48
C GLY A 288 5.26 6.90 16.26
N PHE A 289 4.14 6.84 15.54
CA PHE A 289 3.31 8.00 15.22
C PHE A 289 2.48 8.53 16.41
N GLY A 290 2.28 7.69 17.44
CA GLY A 290 1.56 8.12 18.64
C GLY A 290 2.42 8.92 19.63
N PHE A 291 3.76 8.84 19.53
CA PHE A 291 4.61 9.48 20.53
C PHE A 291 5.92 10.05 19.98
N PHE A 292 6.80 9.23 19.40
CA PHE A 292 8.16 9.67 19.08
C PHE A 292 8.26 10.53 17.81
N ILE A 293 7.57 10.16 16.76
CA ILE A 293 7.62 10.84 15.47
C ILE A 293 7.04 12.25 15.55
N PRO A 294 5.89 12.51 16.23
CA PRO A 294 5.43 13.87 16.48
C PRO A 294 6.45 14.75 17.22
N VAL A 295 7.15 14.19 18.22
CA VAL A 295 8.21 14.93 18.92
C VAL A 295 9.32 15.33 17.95
N PHE A 296 9.76 14.42 17.07
CA PHE A 296 10.76 14.72 16.04
C PHE A 296 10.31 15.89 15.15
N PHE A 297 9.12 15.85 14.59
CA PHE A 297 8.67 16.91 13.67
C PHE A 297 8.45 18.27 14.37
N ILE A 298 7.94 18.26 15.61
CA ILE A 298 7.82 19.50 16.39
C ILE A 298 9.19 20.07 16.68
N MET A 299 10.17 19.23 17.07
CA MET A 299 11.53 19.68 17.33
C MET A 299 12.23 20.21 16.09
N VAL A 300 12.03 19.59 14.93
CA VAL A 300 12.48 20.17 13.64
C VAL A 300 11.95 21.59 13.46
N GLY A 301 10.66 21.82 13.77
CA GLY A 301 10.08 23.16 13.73
C GLY A 301 10.71 24.12 14.74
N VAL A 302 11.07 23.67 15.94
CA VAL A 302 11.73 24.45 16.99
C VAL A 302 13.15 24.90 16.55
N GLU A 303 13.88 24.03 15.85
CA GLU A 303 15.24 24.28 15.36
C GLU A 303 15.29 25.20 14.13
N LEU A 304 14.16 25.43 13.44
CA LEU A 304 14.14 26.25 12.23
C LEU A 304 14.40 27.74 12.51
N ASP A 305 15.44 28.27 11.87
CA ASP A 305 15.72 29.71 11.88
C ASP A 305 14.96 30.45 10.75
N LEU A 306 13.72 30.81 11.05
CA LEU A 306 12.90 31.59 10.11
C LEU A 306 13.39 33.02 9.92
N THR A 307 14.13 33.59 10.88
CA THR A 307 14.64 34.98 10.76
C THR A 307 15.59 35.07 9.57
N ALA A 308 16.48 34.07 9.42
CA ALA A 308 17.37 33.95 8.27
C ALA A 308 16.63 33.82 6.92
N ALA A 309 15.42 33.23 6.93
CA ALA A 309 14.61 33.07 5.71
C ALA A 309 13.87 34.37 5.33
N PHE A 310 13.40 35.17 6.30
CA PHE A 310 12.61 36.37 6.06
C PHE A 310 13.45 37.64 5.87
N ASP A 311 14.69 37.65 6.32
CA ASP A 311 15.62 38.81 6.15
C ASP A 311 15.93 39.14 4.67
N ALA A 312 15.68 38.18 3.77
CA ALA A 312 15.83 38.39 2.33
C ALA A 312 14.64 37.84 1.54
N PRO A 313 13.59 38.61 1.28
CA PRO A 313 12.41 38.19 0.51
C PRO A 313 12.73 37.56 -0.85
N SER A 314 13.87 37.96 -1.47
CA SER A 314 14.38 37.37 -2.70
C SER A 314 14.68 35.84 -2.55
N ARG A 315 14.96 35.36 -1.34
CA ARG A 315 15.22 33.94 -1.07
C ARG A 315 13.95 33.10 -1.13
N LEU A 316 12.78 33.64 -0.78
CA LEU A 316 11.50 32.95 -0.96
C LEU A 316 11.19 32.69 -2.45
N VAL A 317 11.58 33.62 -3.33
CA VAL A 317 11.49 33.39 -4.79
C VAL A 317 12.39 32.23 -5.21
N ILE A 318 13.54 32.06 -4.55
CA ILE A 318 14.45 30.93 -4.82
C ILE A 318 13.76 29.60 -4.44
N VAL A 319 13.04 29.52 -3.34
CA VAL A 319 12.30 28.28 -2.96
C VAL A 319 11.27 27.91 -4.02
N LEU A 320 10.52 28.89 -4.52
CA LEU A 320 9.54 28.66 -5.61
C LEU A 320 10.24 28.23 -6.91
N LEU A 321 11.39 28.83 -7.23
CA LEU A 321 12.20 28.41 -8.39
C LEU A 321 12.72 26.98 -8.22
N LEU A 322 13.21 26.63 -7.02
CA LEU A 322 13.67 25.29 -6.70
C LEU A 322 12.53 24.25 -6.81
N LEU A 323 11.31 24.62 -6.42
CA LEU A 323 10.13 23.77 -6.59
C LEU A 323 9.87 23.45 -8.07
N VAL A 324 9.98 24.45 -8.95
CA VAL A 324 9.83 24.24 -10.41
C VAL A 324 10.97 23.36 -10.94
N VAL A 325 12.21 23.66 -10.55
CA VAL A 325 13.38 22.88 -10.97
C VAL A 325 13.28 21.43 -10.50
N ALA A 326 12.95 21.20 -9.24
CA ALA A 326 12.77 19.87 -8.69
C ALA A 326 11.66 19.10 -9.45
N THR A 327 10.57 19.77 -9.77
CA THR A 327 9.50 19.17 -10.59
C THR A 327 10.03 18.77 -11.97
N VAL A 328 10.80 19.60 -12.64
CA VAL A 328 11.40 19.26 -13.94
C VAL A 328 12.38 18.10 -13.81
N VAL A 329 13.25 18.14 -12.79
CA VAL A 329 14.24 17.08 -12.49
C VAL A 329 13.59 15.72 -12.25
N LYS A 330 12.38 15.67 -11.67
CA LYS A 330 11.61 14.44 -11.45
C LYS A 330 10.77 14.04 -12.66
N VAL A 331 10.12 14.99 -13.31
CA VAL A 331 9.22 14.72 -14.45
C VAL A 331 9.99 14.23 -15.68
N VAL A 332 11.13 14.85 -16.02
CA VAL A 332 11.89 14.49 -17.24
C VAL A 332 12.33 13.02 -17.23
N PRO A 333 12.93 12.47 -16.16
CA PRO A 333 13.27 11.05 -16.11
C PRO A 333 12.07 10.11 -16.26
N VAL A 334 10.94 10.44 -15.65
CA VAL A 334 9.71 9.63 -15.78
C VAL A 334 9.14 9.69 -17.19
N LEU A 335 9.25 10.85 -17.88
CA LEU A 335 8.87 10.97 -19.29
C LEU A 335 9.73 10.09 -20.20
N LEU A 336 11.00 9.94 -19.88
CA LEU A 336 11.96 9.16 -20.69
C LEU A 336 11.89 7.66 -20.42
N ALA A 337 11.81 7.26 -19.14
CA ALA A 337 11.82 5.85 -18.73
C ALA A 337 10.43 5.20 -18.77
N GLY A 338 9.38 5.97 -18.50
CA GLY A 338 8.01 5.46 -18.41
C GLY A 338 7.27 5.34 -19.76
N ARG A 339 7.95 4.99 -20.86
CA ARG A 339 7.36 4.98 -22.22
C ARG A 339 6.18 4.02 -22.40
N SER A 340 6.02 3.02 -21.55
CA SER A 340 4.87 2.11 -21.52
C SER A 340 3.59 2.75 -20.98
N PHE A 341 3.69 3.93 -20.36
CA PHE A 341 2.57 4.66 -19.78
C PHE A 341 2.16 5.85 -20.65
N SER A 342 0.91 6.28 -20.55
CA SER A 342 0.40 7.46 -21.25
C SER A 342 1.14 8.73 -20.83
N LEU A 343 1.16 9.75 -21.69
CA LEU A 343 1.82 11.03 -21.37
C LEU A 343 1.26 11.66 -20.08
N ARG A 344 -0.05 11.52 -19.86
CA ARG A 344 -0.74 12.06 -18.68
C ARG A 344 -0.30 11.34 -17.40
N GLU A 345 -0.18 10.01 -17.44
CA GLU A 345 0.36 9.22 -16.32
C GLU A 345 1.81 9.62 -16.02
N ARG A 346 2.65 9.72 -17.04
CA ARG A 346 4.06 10.10 -16.86
C ARG A 346 4.23 11.48 -16.23
N LEU A 347 3.44 12.47 -16.66
CA LEU A 347 3.44 13.80 -16.05
C LEU A 347 2.97 13.73 -14.59
N ALA A 348 1.85 13.05 -14.35
CA ALA A 348 1.33 12.87 -12.99
C ALA A 348 2.34 12.15 -12.10
N GLY A 349 2.95 11.06 -12.58
CA GLY A 349 3.93 10.30 -11.82
C GLY A 349 5.17 11.10 -11.45
N GLY A 350 5.72 11.87 -12.40
CA GLY A 350 6.86 12.75 -12.12
C GLY A 350 6.54 13.81 -11.06
N VAL A 351 5.31 14.35 -11.08
CA VAL A 351 4.84 15.28 -10.05
C VAL A 351 4.70 14.59 -8.70
N LEU A 352 4.13 13.38 -8.64
CA LEU A 352 3.97 12.67 -7.37
C LEU A 352 5.33 12.25 -6.78
N LEU A 353 6.27 11.82 -7.62
CA LEU A 353 7.63 11.51 -7.16
C LEU A 353 8.43 12.74 -6.68
N ASN A 354 7.93 13.95 -6.92
CA ASN A 354 8.48 15.19 -6.37
C ASN A 354 7.87 15.56 -5.00
N THR A 355 7.43 14.57 -4.22
CA THR A 355 7.03 14.76 -2.83
C THR A 355 8.21 14.44 -1.91
N HIS A 356 8.52 15.38 -1.04
CA HIS A 356 9.69 15.35 -0.17
C HIS A 356 9.24 15.57 1.27
N LEU A 357 9.62 14.72 2.23
CA LEU A 357 9.25 14.93 3.63
C LEU A 357 10.29 14.38 4.62
N SER A 358 10.28 13.06 4.86
CA SER A 358 10.99 12.47 6.00
C SER A 358 12.51 12.47 5.80
N LEU A 359 12.97 12.01 4.65
CA LEU A 359 14.41 11.91 4.38
C LEU A 359 15.03 13.29 4.14
N GLU A 360 14.33 14.20 3.50
CA GLU A 360 14.81 15.56 3.23
C GLU A 360 14.94 16.38 4.53
N VAL A 361 13.98 16.23 5.44
CA VAL A 361 14.06 16.84 6.77
C VAL A 361 15.26 16.25 7.53
N ALA A 362 15.46 14.95 7.45
CA ALA A 362 16.62 14.29 8.04
C ALA A 362 17.95 14.81 7.42
N ILE A 363 18.02 14.94 6.09
CA ILE A 363 19.19 15.52 5.39
C ILE A 363 19.44 16.96 5.87
N ALA A 364 18.40 17.76 6.07
CA ALA A 364 18.52 19.13 6.56
C ALA A 364 19.12 19.17 7.99
N VAL A 365 18.64 18.30 8.89
CA VAL A 365 19.14 18.19 10.28
C VAL A 365 20.59 17.70 10.30
N ILE A 366 20.90 16.63 9.57
CA ILE A 366 22.27 16.10 9.48
C ILE A 366 23.20 17.14 8.87
N GLY A 367 22.82 17.74 7.74
CA GLY A 367 23.63 18.76 7.08
C GLY A 367 23.94 19.96 7.98
N LEU A 368 22.99 20.35 8.84
CA LEU A 368 23.19 21.40 9.83
C LEU A 368 24.16 20.94 10.95
N ARG A 369 23.95 19.74 11.50
CA ARG A 369 24.79 19.18 12.59
C ARG A 369 26.24 18.93 12.14
N THR A 370 26.45 18.47 10.91
CA THR A 370 27.77 18.23 10.33
C THR A 370 28.45 19.48 9.77
N GLY A 371 27.73 20.62 9.74
CA GLY A 371 28.24 21.86 9.15
C GLY A 371 28.30 21.89 7.62
N LEU A 372 27.74 20.87 6.94
CA LEU A 372 27.60 20.81 5.48
C LEU A 372 26.56 21.80 4.95
N LEU A 373 25.55 22.12 5.75
CA LEU A 373 24.54 23.13 5.47
C LEU A 373 24.59 24.22 6.54
N ASP A 374 24.43 25.46 6.12
CA ASP A 374 24.15 26.55 7.04
C ASP A 374 22.67 26.54 7.48
N ALA A 375 22.36 27.22 8.57
CA ALA A 375 21.01 27.28 9.13
C ALA A 375 19.96 27.77 8.12
N ALA A 376 20.32 28.75 7.27
CA ALA A 376 19.45 29.25 6.24
C ALA A 376 19.12 28.21 5.18
N THR A 377 20.12 27.48 4.68
CA THR A 377 19.93 26.43 3.66
C THR A 377 19.15 25.25 4.25
N SER A 378 19.43 24.84 5.49
CA SER A 378 18.65 23.80 6.19
C SER A 378 17.18 24.21 6.30
N THR A 379 16.89 25.44 6.72
CA THR A 379 15.53 25.99 6.77
C THR A 379 14.85 25.97 5.39
N PHE A 380 15.55 26.31 4.31
CA PHE A 380 15.01 26.26 2.96
C PHE A 380 14.71 24.82 2.49
N VAL A 381 15.52 23.85 2.84
CA VAL A 381 15.27 22.43 2.55
C VAL A 381 13.97 21.98 3.23
N VAL A 382 13.77 22.33 4.50
CA VAL A 382 12.54 21.96 5.22
C VAL A 382 11.31 22.67 4.64
N LEU A 383 11.40 23.98 4.35
CA LEU A 383 10.30 24.70 3.71
C LEU A 383 9.96 24.14 2.32
N PHE A 384 10.97 23.76 1.55
CA PHE A 384 10.79 23.10 0.26
C PHE A 384 10.06 21.77 0.43
N ALA A 385 10.47 20.93 1.39
CA ALA A 385 9.82 19.66 1.70
C ALA A 385 8.34 19.88 2.07
N LEU A 386 8.03 20.82 2.96
CA LEU A 386 6.66 21.15 3.36
C LEU A 386 5.80 21.58 2.16
N LEU A 387 6.34 22.42 1.27
CA LEU A 387 5.60 22.88 0.09
C LEU A 387 5.33 21.73 -0.88
N THR A 388 6.29 20.83 -1.09
CA THR A 388 6.10 19.68 -1.99
C THR A 388 5.02 18.74 -1.48
N VAL A 389 5.00 18.43 -0.18
CA VAL A 389 3.97 17.57 0.43
C VAL A 389 2.56 18.16 0.30
N LEU A 390 2.43 19.48 0.40
CA LEU A 390 1.14 20.16 0.25
C LEU A 390 0.68 20.26 -1.20
N ILE A 391 1.60 20.59 -2.11
CA ILE A 391 1.26 20.97 -3.47
C ILE A 391 1.24 19.79 -4.43
N MET A 392 2.22 18.88 -4.34
CA MET A 392 2.39 17.82 -5.34
C MET A 392 1.26 16.80 -5.38
N PRO A 393 0.71 16.29 -4.25
CA PRO A 393 -0.45 15.42 -4.28
C PRO A 393 -1.69 16.09 -4.86
N LEU A 394 -1.87 17.39 -4.65
CA LEU A 394 -2.99 18.14 -5.24
C LEU A 394 -2.87 18.21 -6.76
N ILE A 395 -1.67 18.51 -7.28
CA ILE A 395 -1.41 18.53 -8.73
C ILE A 395 -1.55 17.13 -9.31
N PHE A 396 -1.02 16.10 -8.63
CA PHE A 396 -1.19 14.70 -9.03
C PHE A 396 -2.68 14.35 -9.16
N ASN A 397 -3.49 14.73 -8.18
CA ASN A 397 -4.92 14.47 -8.17
C ASN A 397 -5.69 15.11 -9.34
N VAL A 398 -5.17 16.21 -9.90
CA VAL A 398 -5.73 16.85 -11.10
C VAL A 398 -5.21 16.17 -12.38
N LEU A 399 -3.94 15.80 -12.40
CA LEU A 399 -3.28 15.23 -13.59
C LEU A 399 -3.53 13.74 -13.75
N ALA A 400 -3.58 12.98 -12.65
CA ALA A 400 -3.75 11.53 -12.69
C ALA A 400 -5.03 11.16 -13.45
N PRO A 401 -4.97 10.16 -14.33
CA PRO A 401 -6.18 9.65 -14.94
C PRO A 401 -7.14 9.18 -13.85
N LEU A 402 -8.44 9.41 -14.05
CA LEU A 402 -9.45 8.76 -13.22
C LEU A 402 -9.29 7.25 -13.47
N VAL A 403 -8.65 6.57 -12.55
CA VAL A 403 -8.78 5.13 -12.50
C VAL A 403 -10.22 4.91 -12.10
N VAL A 404 -11.03 4.44 -13.05
CA VAL A 404 -12.26 3.77 -12.67
C VAL A 404 -11.76 2.68 -11.73
N GLN A 405 -11.99 2.84 -10.44
CA GLN A 405 -11.72 1.78 -9.48
C GLN A 405 -12.48 0.59 -10.05
N ILE A 406 -11.74 -0.41 -10.50
CA ILE A 406 -12.26 -1.74 -10.59
C ILE A 406 -12.40 -2.10 -9.11
N ARG A 407 -13.54 -1.69 -8.54
CA ARG A 407 -13.90 -2.10 -7.19
C ARG A 407 -13.75 -3.60 -7.21
N SER A 408 -12.87 -4.13 -6.38
CA SER A 408 -12.79 -5.56 -6.19
C SER A 408 -14.18 -5.97 -5.76
N ARG A 409 -14.96 -6.46 -6.71
CA ARG A 409 -16.28 -6.97 -6.44
C ARG A 409 -16.07 -8.13 -5.48
N PHE A 410 -16.89 -8.23 -4.51
CA PHE A 410 -16.84 -9.27 -3.49
C PHE A 410 -18.21 -9.88 -3.30
N THR A 411 -18.23 -11.11 -2.85
CA THR A 411 -19.46 -11.76 -2.43
C THR A 411 -19.74 -11.40 -0.98
N LEU A 412 -20.94 -10.88 -0.71
CA LEU A 412 -21.40 -10.54 0.62
C LEU A 412 -22.28 -11.65 1.18
N ALA A 413 -21.86 -12.29 2.27
CA ALA A 413 -22.69 -13.26 2.98
C ALA A 413 -23.34 -12.58 4.21
N ILE A 414 -24.65 -12.56 4.25
CA ILE A 414 -25.42 -12.00 5.38
C ILE A 414 -25.84 -13.15 6.30
N GLY A 415 -25.34 -13.13 7.53
CA GLY A 415 -25.49 -14.18 8.51
C GLY A 415 -24.40 -15.26 8.44
N VAL A 416 -23.95 -15.73 9.61
CA VAL A 416 -22.94 -16.78 9.75
C VAL A 416 -23.59 -18.09 10.14
N THR A 417 -23.69 -19.02 9.19
CA THR A 417 -24.18 -20.40 9.36
C THR A 417 -23.11 -21.41 8.92
N ASP A 418 -23.28 -22.69 9.23
CA ASP A 418 -22.36 -23.72 8.75
C ASP A 418 -22.36 -23.77 7.21
N LEU A 419 -23.53 -23.58 6.59
CA LEU A 419 -23.67 -23.53 5.14
C LEU A 419 -22.95 -22.30 4.56
N SER A 420 -23.14 -21.12 5.12
CA SER A 420 -22.51 -19.90 4.60
C SER A 420 -20.99 -19.94 4.73
N LEU A 421 -20.45 -20.54 5.81
CA LEU A 421 -19.02 -20.75 5.98
C LEU A 421 -18.47 -21.75 4.95
N ALA A 422 -19.16 -22.86 4.71
CA ALA A 422 -18.75 -23.85 3.72
C ALA A 422 -18.73 -23.26 2.30
N VAL A 423 -19.79 -22.53 1.92
CA VAL A 423 -19.87 -21.85 0.62
C VAL A 423 -18.78 -20.78 0.49
N ALA A 424 -18.52 -20.03 1.55
CA ALA A 424 -17.46 -19.01 1.54
C ALA A 424 -16.06 -19.62 1.39
N GLN A 425 -15.80 -20.78 2.00
CA GLN A 425 -14.54 -21.51 1.83
C GLN A 425 -14.34 -21.99 0.39
N GLU A 426 -15.41 -22.49 -0.24
CA GLU A 426 -15.38 -22.92 -1.64
C GLU A 426 -15.14 -21.76 -2.59
N LEU A 427 -15.86 -20.66 -2.43
CA LEU A 427 -15.66 -19.44 -3.22
C LEU A 427 -14.23 -18.90 -3.08
N ARG A 428 -13.67 -18.91 -1.87
CA ARG A 428 -12.29 -18.52 -1.62
C ARG A 428 -11.27 -19.44 -2.28
N ALA A 429 -11.55 -20.75 -2.33
CA ALA A 429 -10.70 -21.71 -3.04
C ALA A 429 -10.63 -21.41 -4.55
N HIS A 430 -11.70 -20.84 -5.12
CA HIS A 430 -11.77 -20.37 -6.51
C HIS A 430 -11.25 -18.92 -6.70
N GLY A 431 -10.73 -18.30 -5.64
CA GLY A 431 -10.12 -16.97 -5.70
C GLY A 431 -11.08 -15.79 -5.50
N ASP A 432 -12.34 -16.07 -5.12
CA ASP A 432 -13.32 -15.02 -4.81
C ASP A 432 -13.09 -14.44 -3.42
N THR A 433 -13.31 -13.13 -3.28
CA THR A 433 -13.28 -12.46 -1.98
C THR A 433 -14.67 -12.53 -1.36
N VAL A 434 -14.78 -13.11 -0.15
CA VAL A 434 -16.04 -13.21 0.59
C VAL A 434 -15.94 -12.41 1.88
N ARG A 435 -16.95 -11.59 2.16
CA ARG A 435 -17.11 -10.82 3.40
C ARG A 435 -18.42 -11.18 4.07
N PHE A 436 -18.42 -11.20 5.39
CA PHE A 436 -19.61 -11.50 6.17
C PHE A 436 -20.19 -10.25 6.82
N VAL A 437 -21.52 -10.22 6.94
CA VAL A 437 -22.25 -9.27 7.80
C VAL A 437 -22.92 -10.08 8.89
N GLU A 438 -22.47 -9.88 10.12
CA GLU A 438 -22.99 -10.60 11.29
C GLU A 438 -22.96 -9.69 12.53
N PRO A 439 -24.12 -9.25 13.02
CA PRO A 439 -24.20 -8.38 14.20
C PRO A 439 -23.97 -9.14 15.53
N GLN A 440 -24.13 -10.47 15.53
CA GLN A 440 -23.99 -11.26 16.76
C GLN A 440 -22.53 -11.66 17.00
N PRO A 441 -21.95 -11.41 18.19
CA PRO A 441 -20.53 -11.66 18.44
C PRO A 441 -20.10 -13.13 18.29
N SER A 442 -20.94 -14.09 18.71
CA SER A 442 -20.58 -15.51 18.69
C SER A 442 -20.48 -16.08 17.28
N PRO A 443 -21.45 -15.91 16.36
CA PRO A 443 -21.30 -16.31 14.97
C PRO A 443 -20.20 -15.52 14.26
N ALA A 444 -20.07 -14.21 14.49
CA ALA A 444 -19.01 -13.37 13.91
C ALA A 444 -17.61 -13.94 14.24
N GLN A 445 -17.38 -14.36 15.48
CA GLN A 445 -16.10 -14.94 15.89
C GLN A 445 -15.79 -16.25 15.15
N ARG A 446 -16.79 -17.03 14.76
CA ARG A 446 -16.59 -18.26 13.95
C ARG A 446 -16.08 -17.93 12.56
N ALA A 447 -16.64 -16.92 11.90
CA ALA A 447 -16.20 -16.46 10.58
C ALA A 447 -14.77 -15.89 10.64
N ILE A 448 -14.46 -15.07 11.65
CA ILE A 448 -13.11 -14.53 11.89
C ILE A 448 -12.10 -15.67 12.11
N THR A 449 -12.45 -16.67 12.93
CA THR A 449 -11.57 -17.83 13.18
C THR A 449 -11.34 -18.64 11.92
N SER A 450 -12.30 -18.66 11.00
CA SER A 450 -12.17 -19.29 9.67
C SER A 450 -11.42 -18.42 8.65
N GLY A 451 -10.91 -17.24 9.05
CA GLY A 451 -10.09 -16.36 8.23
C GLY A 451 -10.89 -15.47 7.27
N PHE A 452 -12.15 -15.16 7.57
CA PHE A 452 -12.97 -14.25 6.80
C PHE A 452 -13.08 -12.87 7.47
N GLU A 453 -13.21 -11.83 6.64
CA GLU A 453 -13.52 -10.49 7.08
C GLU A 453 -14.99 -10.41 7.50
N VAL A 454 -15.24 -9.92 8.71
CA VAL A 454 -16.61 -9.70 9.22
C VAL A 454 -16.83 -8.22 9.40
N LEU A 455 -17.83 -7.71 8.71
CA LEU A 455 -18.22 -6.30 8.75
C LEU A 455 -19.25 -6.11 9.88
N ALA A 456 -18.92 -5.27 10.84
CA ALA A 456 -19.79 -4.95 11.95
C ALA A 456 -20.84 -3.90 11.49
N ALA A 457 -21.95 -4.37 10.94
CA ALA A 457 -23.08 -3.51 10.59
C ALA A 457 -24.38 -4.23 10.89
N ASP A 458 -25.41 -3.46 11.21
CA ASP A 458 -26.76 -3.97 11.35
C ASP A 458 -27.33 -4.38 9.98
N GLN A 459 -28.18 -5.40 9.95
CA GLN A 459 -28.86 -5.88 8.76
C GLN A 459 -30.01 -4.95 8.33
N THR A 460 -29.80 -3.64 8.45
CA THR A 460 -30.72 -2.58 8.04
C THR A 460 -30.30 -1.97 6.70
N ALA A 461 -31.23 -1.24 6.07
CA ALA A 461 -30.93 -0.55 4.80
C ALA A 461 -29.74 0.42 4.93
N GLU A 462 -29.61 1.10 6.05
CA GLU A 462 -28.57 2.08 6.30
C GLU A 462 -27.22 1.39 6.56
N GLY A 463 -27.23 0.32 7.36
CA GLY A 463 -26.06 -0.52 7.62
C GLY A 463 -25.52 -1.13 6.34
N LEU A 464 -26.37 -1.78 5.53
CA LEU A 464 -25.97 -2.42 4.27
C LEU A 464 -25.48 -1.42 3.21
N ARG A 465 -26.04 -0.19 3.15
CA ARG A 465 -25.54 0.88 2.26
C ARG A 465 -24.15 1.33 2.66
N SER A 466 -23.88 1.45 3.97
CA SER A 466 -22.57 1.88 4.47
C SER A 466 -21.45 0.89 4.11
N LEU A 467 -21.79 -0.37 3.90
CA LEU A 467 -20.88 -1.44 3.49
C LEU A 467 -20.64 -1.53 1.99
N GLY A 468 -21.31 -0.68 1.19
CA GLY A 468 -21.18 -0.68 -0.26
C GLY A 468 -21.84 -1.87 -0.95
N ILE A 469 -23.02 -2.31 -0.46
CA ILE A 469 -23.79 -3.45 -1.04
C ILE A 469 -24.06 -3.28 -2.55
N ALA A 470 -24.17 -2.05 -3.03
CA ALA A 470 -24.38 -1.76 -4.45
C ALA A 470 -23.20 -2.21 -5.35
N ASP A 471 -22.04 -2.46 -4.77
CA ASP A 471 -20.79 -2.81 -5.46
C ASP A 471 -20.44 -4.30 -5.34
N THR A 472 -21.33 -5.13 -4.75
CA THR A 472 -21.12 -6.57 -4.60
C THR A 472 -21.37 -7.32 -5.92
N ASP A 473 -20.63 -8.40 -6.16
CA ASP A 473 -20.91 -9.33 -7.27
C ASP A 473 -22.13 -10.17 -6.98
N SER A 474 -22.20 -10.69 -5.76
CA SER A 474 -23.27 -11.57 -5.29
C SER A 474 -23.56 -11.31 -3.82
N VAL A 475 -24.80 -11.55 -3.43
CA VAL A 475 -25.23 -11.54 -2.03
C VAL A 475 -25.79 -12.92 -1.68
N LEU A 476 -25.29 -13.50 -0.60
CA LEU A 476 -25.70 -14.81 -0.10
C LEU A 476 -26.56 -14.62 1.15
N LEU A 477 -27.80 -15.08 1.11
CA LEU A 477 -28.74 -15.11 2.22
C LEU A 477 -28.96 -16.58 2.59
N LEU A 478 -28.07 -17.13 3.42
CA LEU A 478 -28.02 -18.56 3.76
C LEU A 478 -28.44 -18.79 5.21
N GLY A 479 -29.31 -17.96 5.73
CA GLY A 479 -29.93 -18.09 7.04
C GLY A 479 -30.86 -19.31 7.12
N GLU A 480 -31.19 -19.71 8.35
CA GLU A 480 -32.01 -20.89 8.59
C GLU A 480 -33.52 -20.62 8.62
N GLN A 481 -33.96 -19.37 8.64
CA GLN A 481 -35.37 -18.97 8.73
C GLN A 481 -35.81 -18.33 7.42
N ASP A 482 -36.85 -18.91 6.77
CA ASP A 482 -37.30 -18.47 5.46
C ASP A 482 -37.92 -17.06 5.51
N GLU A 483 -38.62 -16.70 6.60
CA GLU A 483 -39.19 -15.36 6.81
C GLU A 483 -38.10 -14.27 6.89
N GLU A 484 -37.03 -14.51 7.65
CA GLU A 484 -35.91 -13.57 7.77
C GLU A 484 -35.18 -13.41 6.43
N ASN A 485 -34.94 -14.53 5.72
CA ASN A 485 -34.32 -14.52 4.41
C ASN A 485 -35.17 -13.74 3.40
N LEU A 486 -36.51 -13.86 3.44
CA LEU A 486 -37.41 -13.15 2.54
C LEU A 486 -37.36 -11.64 2.79
N GLU A 487 -37.42 -11.21 4.04
CA GLU A 487 -37.34 -9.79 4.39
C GLU A 487 -35.97 -9.20 3.99
N LEU A 488 -34.88 -9.92 4.24
CA LEU A 488 -33.55 -9.52 3.79
C LEU A 488 -33.46 -9.48 2.25
N ALA A 489 -34.04 -10.44 1.54
CA ALA A 489 -34.06 -10.46 0.08
C ALA A 489 -34.77 -9.24 -0.51
N LYS A 490 -35.93 -8.86 0.06
CA LYS A 490 -36.66 -7.64 -0.33
C LYS A 490 -35.80 -6.40 -0.11
N LEU A 491 -35.15 -6.31 1.04
CA LEU A 491 -34.27 -5.20 1.39
C LEU A 491 -33.07 -5.10 0.46
N VAL A 492 -32.35 -6.21 0.25
CA VAL A 492 -31.17 -6.30 -0.62
C VAL A 492 -31.53 -5.91 -2.05
N ARG A 493 -32.67 -6.38 -2.58
CA ARG A 493 -33.10 -6.07 -3.94
C ARG A 493 -33.44 -4.59 -4.15
N GLN A 494 -33.85 -3.87 -3.09
CA GLN A 494 -34.01 -2.41 -3.14
C GLN A 494 -32.68 -1.65 -3.15
N LEU A 495 -31.59 -2.29 -2.73
CA LEU A 495 -30.28 -1.65 -2.54
C LEU A 495 -29.28 -1.99 -3.65
N CYS A 496 -29.42 -3.13 -4.33
CA CYS A 496 -28.51 -3.56 -5.40
C CYS A 496 -29.18 -4.46 -6.45
N ASP A 497 -28.61 -4.45 -7.66
CA ASP A 497 -29.00 -5.32 -8.79
C ASP A 497 -28.10 -6.56 -8.90
N SER A 498 -27.29 -6.84 -7.89
CA SER A 498 -26.35 -7.97 -7.85
C SER A 498 -27.08 -9.31 -7.86
N ASN A 499 -26.36 -10.39 -8.17
CA ASN A 499 -26.90 -11.74 -8.04
C ASN A 499 -27.16 -12.05 -6.56
N VAL A 500 -28.41 -12.40 -6.23
CA VAL A 500 -28.82 -12.72 -4.85
C VAL A 500 -29.22 -14.19 -4.79
N VAL A 501 -28.48 -14.97 -4.00
CA VAL A 501 -28.76 -16.39 -3.77
C VAL A 501 -29.34 -16.55 -2.37
N VAL A 502 -30.49 -17.20 -2.28
CA VAL A 502 -31.24 -17.37 -1.02
C VAL A 502 -31.44 -18.85 -0.73
N TYR A 503 -31.10 -19.27 0.48
CA TYR A 503 -31.42 -20.62 0.96
C TYR A 503 -32.88 -20.68 1.39
N VAL A 504 -33.60 -21.67 0.87
CA VAL A 504 -35.04 -21.88 1.11
C VAL A 504 -35.26 -23.28 1.63
N LYS A 505 -35.92 -23.40 2.79
CA LYS A 505 -36.32 -24.69 3.36
C LYS A 505 -37.66 -25.13 2.88
N ASP A 506 -38.64 -24.21 2.90
CA ASP A 506 -40.03 -24.47 2.53
C ASP A 506 -40.33 -24.02 1.09
N PRO A 507 -40.71 -24.94 0.19
CA PRO A 507 -41.05 -24.61 -1.19
C PRO A 507 -42.20 -23.58 -1.37
N GLU A 508 -43.02 -23.35 -0.35
CA GLU A 508 -44.12 -22.36 -0.42
C GLU A 508 -43.59 -20.93 -0.63
N TYR A 509 -42.35 -20.62 -0.27
CA TYR A 509 -41.71 -19.30 -0.46
C TYR A 509 -41.18 -19.07 -1.90
N LEU A 510 -41.15 -20.08 -2.77
CA LEU A 510 -40.51 -19.99 -4.09
C LEU A 510 -41.07 -18.87 -4.95
N ASP A 511 -42.40 -18.79 -5.09
CA ASP A 511 -43.07 -17.80 -5.92
C ASP A 511 -42.76 -16.37 -5.47
N SER A 512 -42.56 -16.19 -4.17
CA SER A 512 -42.16 -14.90 -3.57
C SER A 512 -40.74 -14.47 -3.98
N TYR A 513 -39.81 -15.41 -4.05
CA TYR A 513 -38.43 -15.14 -4.46
C TYR A 513 -38.31 -14.95 -5.97
N GLU A 514 -39.07 -15.70 -6.80
CA GLU A 514 -39.07 -15.52 -8.25
C GLU A 514 -39.58 -14.13 -8.65
N THR A 515 -40.62 -13.63 -7.98
CA THR A 515 -41.14 -12.26 -8.20
C THR A 515 -40.12 -11.18 -7.83
N LEU A 516 -39.23 -11.44 -6.89
CA LEU A 516 -38.15 -10.54 -6.50
C LEU A 516 -36.93 -10.62 -7.44
N GLY A 517 -36.88 -11.58 -8.37
CA GLY A 517 -35.74 -11.81 -9.25
C GLY A 517 -34.48 -12.26 -8.51
N VAL A 518 -34.62 -12.97 -7.39
CA VAL A 518 -33.56 -13.61 -6.65
C VAL A 518 -33.48 -15.10 -6.96
N GLN A 519 -32.35 -15.75 -6.72
CA GLN A 519 -32.13 -17.16 -7.03
C GLN A 519 -32.38 -18.02 -5.78
N PRO A 520 -33.48 -18.73 -5.65
CA PRO A 520 -33.75 -19.61 -4.53
C PRO A 520 -32.97 -20.91 -4.66
N PHE A 521 -32.37 -21.36 -3.56
CA PHE A 521 -31.69 -22.63 -3.44
C PHE A 521 -32.38 -23.54 -2.41
N ILE A 522 -33.05 -24.57 -2.89
CA ILE A 522 -33.70 -25.58 -2.04
C ILE A 522 -32.73 -26.76 -1.86
N GLY A 523 -32.15 -26.90 -0.67
CA GLY A 523 -31.12 -27.90 -0.41
C GLY A 523 -31.54 -29.36 -0.66
N ALA A 524 -32.78 -29.74 -0.39
CA ALA A 524 -33.30 -31.09 -0.65
C ALA A 524 -33.39 -31.41 -2.14
N MET A 525 -33.91 -30.48 -2.92
CA MET A 525 -34.12 -30.64 -4.38
C MET A 525 -32.76 -30.66 -5.11
N PHE A 526 -31.84 -29.77 -4.76
CA PHE A 526 -30.52 -29.73 -5.37
C PHE A 526 -29.69 -30.98 -5.02
N ARG A 527 -29.76 -31.47 -3.78
CA ARG A 527 -29.09 -32.74 -3.42
C ARG A 527 -29.61 -33.90 -4.29
N ALA A 528 -30.92 -33.99 -4.51
CA ALA A 528 -31.48 -35.02 -5.36
C ALA A 528 -31.00 -34.90 -6.82
N THR A 529 -30.99 -33.67 -7.36
CA THR A 529 -30.51 -33.38 -8.72
C THR A 529 -29.02 -33.73 -8.88
N ILE A 530 -28.17 -33.36 -7.92
CA ILE A 530 -26.74 -33.65 -7.93
C ILE A 530 -26.49 -35.15 -7.85
N ILE A 531 -27.19 -35.90 -6.98
CA ILE A 531 -27.09 -37.36 -6.88
C ILE A 531 -27.56 -38.00 -8.20
N ALA A 532 -28.64 -37.53 -8.79
CA ALA A 532 -29.11 -38.02 -10.08
C ALA A 532 -28.10 -37.74 -11.21
N LEU A 533 -27.46 -36.56 -11.23
CA LEU A 533 -26.41 -36.24 -12.18
C LEU A 533 -25.18 -37.18 -12.01
N LEU A 534 -24.75 -37.39 -10.78
CA LEU A 534 -23.65 -38.33 -10.46
C LEU A 534 -23.98 -39.75 -10.92
N ALA A 535 -25.22 -40.21 -10.70
CA ALA A 535 -25.65 -41.54 -11.09
C ALA A 535 -25.75 -41.71 -12.61
N ARG A 536 -26.17 -40.68 -13.31
CA ARG A 536 -26.46 -40.68 -14.76
C ARG A 536 -25.24 -40.35 -15.61
N ASN A 537 -24.41 -39.38 -15.16
CA ASN A 537 -23.31 -38.85 -15.91
C ASN A 537 -22.12 -38.52 -14.98
N PRO A 538 -21.41 -39.57 -14.46
CA PRO A 538 -20.33 -39.38 -13.46
C PRO A 538 -19.18 -38.50 -13.97
N ASP A 539 -18.87 -38.54 -15.25
CA ASP A 539 -17.80 -37.71 -15.82
C ASP A 539 -18.22 -36.24 -15.95
N ALA A 540 -19.49 -35.95 -16.31
CA ALA A 540 -20.01 -34.58 -16.28
C ALA A 540 -20.06 -34.02 -14.85
N PHE A 541 -20.43 -34.86 -13.88
CA PHE A 541 -20.39 -34.49 -12.47
C PHE A 541 -18.96 -34.14 -12.01
N ARG A 542 -17.96 -34.98 -12.36
CA ARG A 542 -16.56 -34.69 -12.06
C ARG A 542 -16.08 -33.38 -12.67
N LEU A 543 -16.44 -33.11 -13.94
CA LEU A 543 -16.09 -31.86 -14.62
C LEU A 543 -16.63 -30.61 -13.92
N LEU A 544 -17.79 -30.70 -13.28
CA LEU A 544 -18.47 -29.57 -12.64
C LEU A 544 -18.16 -29.42 -11.14
N THR A 545 -17.60 -30.47 -10.50
CA THR A 545 -17.41 -30.52 -9.04
C THR A 545 -15.97 -30.78 -8.60
N SER A 546 -15.01 -30.97 -9.54
CA SER A 546 -13.63 -31.22 -9.19
C SER A 546 -12.93 -29.96 -8.68
N THR A 547 -12.70 -29.90 -7.39
CA THR A 547 -11.91 -28.86 -6.71
C THR A 547 -10.39 -29.01 -6.86
N ASN A 548 -9.93 -30.15 -7.41
CA ASN A 548 -8.51 -30.49 -7.52
C ASN A 548 -7.98 -30.53 -8.95
N ASP A 549 -8.80 -30.25 -9.95
CA ASP A 549 -8.39 -30.34 -11.34
C ASP A 549 -7.97 -28.98 -11.90
N GLU A 550 -7.04 -29.05 -12.83
CA GLU A 550 -6.50 -27.96 -13.62
C GLU A 550 -7.57 -27.19 -14.44
N ARG A 551 -8.87 -27.50 -14.29
CA ARG A 551 -9.98 -26.94 -15.07
C ARG A 551 -11.08 -26.38 -14.20
N ASP A 552 -11.62 -25.23 -14.61
CA ASP A 552 -12.72 -24.53 -13.93
C ASP A 552 -13.74 -23.99 -14.96
N VAL A 553 -14.94 -23.64 -14.48
CA VAL A 553 -15.98 -23.00 -15.26
C VAL A 553 -16.15 -21.56 -14.79
N MET A 554 -15.96 -20.61 -15.69
CA MET A 554 -16.19 -19.21 -15.37
C MET A 554 -17.31 -18.60 -16.23
N GLU A 555 -18.02 -17.64 -15.65
CA GLU A 555 -18.92 -16.75 -16.38
C GLU A 555 -18.26 -15.37 -16.50
N VAL A 556 -18.16 -14.85 -17.73
CA VAL A 556 -17.52 -13.56 -18.01
C VAL A 556 -18.38 -12.73 -18.96
N ARG A 557 -18.49 -11.42 -18.71
CA ARG A 557 -19.16 -10.49 -19.59
C ARG A 557 -18.22 -9.97 -20.66
N LEU A 558 -18.62 -10.03 -21.92
CA LEU A 558 -17.84 -9.52 -23.04
C LEU A 558 -17.93 -7.99 -23.08
N GLU A 559 -16.92 -7.32 -22.55
CA GLU A 559 -16.78 -5.86 -22.56
C GLU A 559 -15.63 -5.39 -23.47
N ASN A 560 -14.90 -6.33 -24.05
CA ASN A 560 -13.86 -6.05 -25.04
C ASN A 560 -14.50 -5.77 -26.40
N ARG A 561 -14.55 -4.50 -26.77
CA ARG A 561 -15.15 -4.05 -28.06
C ARG A 561 -14.46 -4.63 -29.30
N SER A 562 -13.19 -5.02 -29.20
CA SER A 562 -12.47 -5.62 -30.33
C SER A 562 -12.96 -7.03 -30.69
N LEU A 563 -13.64 -7.69 -29.76
CA LEU A 563 -14.20 -9.03 -29.93
C LEU A 563 -15.68 -9.02 -30.35
N ALA A 564 -16.34 -7.88 -30.29
CA ALA A 564 -17.70 -7.71 -30.79
C ALA A 564 -17.70 -7.87 -32.33
N GLY A 565 -18.56 -8.74 -32.86
CA GLY A 565 -18.62 -9.09 -34.26
C GLY A 565 -17.71 -10.28 -34.67
N VAL A 566 -16.90 -10.80 -33.74
CA VAL A 566 -16.04 -11.96 -33.99
C VAL A 566 -16.86 -13.25 -33.92
N LEU A 567 -16.62 -14.19 -34.85
CA LEU A 567 -17.22 -15.53 -34.80
C LEU A 567 -16.54 -16.38 -33.70
N VAL A 568 -17.30 -17.19 -32.98
CA VAL A 568 -16.77 -18.08 -31.93
C VAL A 568 -15.61 -18.94 -32.44
N ARG A 569 -15.67 -19.47 -33.67
CA ARG A 569 -14.58 -20.23 -34.29
C ARG A 569 -13.28 -19.43 -34.51
N ASN A 570 -13.39 -18.11 -34.56
CA ASN A 570 -12.24 -17.21 -34.75
C ASN A 570 -11.73 -16.63 -33.43
N LEU A 571 -12.41 -16.95 -32.33
CA LEU A 571 -12.00 -16.55 -30.98
C LEU A 571 -10.77 -17.39 -30.59
N ARG A 572 -9.60 -16.80 -30.65
CA ARG A 572 -8.34 -17.47 -30.25
C ARG A 572 -8.19 -17.35 -28.74
N LEU A 573 -8.72 -18.33 -28.02
CA LEU A 573 -8.51 -18.45 -26.59
C LEU A 573 -7.12 -19.06 -26.31
N PRO A 574 -6.36 -18.59 -25.33
CA PRO A 574 -5.01 -19.10 -25.02
C PRO A 574 -5.14 -20.43 -24.25
N GLY A 575 -4.95 -21.55 -24.92
CA GLY A 575 -4.99 -22.89 -24.31
C GLY A 575 -6.30 -23.66 -24.59
N ASP A 576 -6.55 -24.72 -23.80
CA ASP A 576 -7.70 -25.60 -23.92
C ASP A 576 -8.93 -24.99 -23.24
N TYR A 577 -9.61 -24.08 -23.94
CA TYR A 577 -10.83 -23.43 -23.47
C TYR A 577 -12.02 -23.68 -24.40
N LEU A 578 -13.19 -23.91 -23.81
CA LEU A 578 -14.44 -24.15 -24.52
C LEU A 578 -15.50 -23.15 -24.09
N VAL A 579 -16.07 -22.41 -25.03
CA VAL A 579 -17.26 -21.60 -24.78
C VAL A 579 -18.47 -22.54 -24.73
N MET A 580 -19.02 -22.76 -23.54
CA MET A 580 -20.14 -23.69 -23.32
C MET A 580 -21.48 -23.06 -23.65
N SER A 581 -21.69 -21.81 -23.25
CA SER A 581 -22.94 -21.10 -23.50
C SER A 581 -22.71 -19.58 -23.63
N ILE A 582 -23.66 -18.92 -24.27
CA ILE A 582 -23.72 -17.45 -24.37
C ILE A 582 -25.09 -17.02 -23.89
N ARG A 583 -25.17 -16.11 -22.95
CA ARG A 583 -26.44 -15.48 -22.53
C ARG A 583 -26.48 -14.07 -23.08
N ARG A 584 -27.50 -13.84 -23.96
CA ARG A 584 -27.72 -12.55 -24.63
C ARG A 584 -29.17 -12.10 -24.37
N HIS A 585 -29.33 -10.91 -23.80
CA HIS A 585 -30.65 -10.34 -23.46
C HIS A 585 -31.55 -11.28 -22.66
N GLY A 586 -30.95 -12.14 -21.81
CA GLY A 586 -31.70 -13.13 -21.02
C GLY A 586 -31.85 -14.49 -21.69
N GLU A 587 -31.70 -14.61 -23.01
CA GLU A 587 -31.79 -15.88 -23.75
C GLU A 587 -30.48 -16.65 -23.72
N LEU A 588 -30.55 -17.97 -23.51
CA LEU A 588 -29.43 -18.88 -23.55
C LEU A 588 -29.18 -19.39 -24.96
N ILE A 589 -28.02 -19.08 -25.52
CA ILE A 589 -27.58 -19.52 -26.85
C ILE A 589 -26.54 -20.61 -26.66
N VAL A 590 -26.73 -21.78 -27.29
CA VAL A 590 -25.71 -22.81 -27.44
C VAL A 590 -24.79 -22.38 -28.59
N PRO A 591 -23.53 -22.02 -28.34
CA PRO A 591 -22.67 -21.46 -29.36
C PRO A 591 -22.25 -22.51 -30.38
N HIS A 592 -22.28 -22.13 -31.64
CA HIS A 592 -21.66 -22.84 -32.74
C HIS A 592 -20.47 -22.04 -33.29
N GLY A 593 -19.60 -22.65 -34.05
CA GLY A 593 -18.48 -21.95 -34.66
C GLY A 593 -18.86 -20.69 -35.44
N ASN A 594 -20.11 -20.62 -35.98
CA ASN A 594 -20.63 -19.48 -36.71
C ASN A 594 -21.40 -18.47 -35.84
N THR A 595 -21.49 -18.68 -34.54
CA THR A 595 -22.13 -17.71 -33.62
C THR A 595 -21.27 -16.45 -33.55
N VAL A 596 -21.90 -15.30 -33.75
CA VAL A 596 -21.23 -13.99 -33.66
C VAL A 596 -21.34 -13.51 -32.24
N LEU A 597 -20.21 -13.06 -31.65
CA LEU A 597 -20.18 -12.46 -30.31
C LEU A 597 -20.67 -11.01 -30.37
N GLU A 598 -21.46 -10.60 -29.39
CA GLU A 598 -21.94 -9.22 -29.25
C GLU A 598 -21.45 -8.59 -27.94
N PHE A 599 -21.22 -7.29 -27.96
CA PHE A 599 -20.85 -6.54 -26.76
C PHE A 599 -21.94 -6.70 -25.69
N GLY A 600 -21.54 -7.10 -24.49
CA GLY A 600 -22.45 -7.35 -23.39
C GLY A 600 -22.90 -8.81 -23.24
N ASP A 601 -22.54 -9.72 -24.16
CA ASP A 601 -22.76 -11.15 -24.02
C ASP A 601 -22.14 -11.68 -22.73
N ARG A 602 -22.83 -12.58 -22.03
CA ARG A 602 -22.24 -13.35 -20.93
C ARG A 602 -21.83 -14.72 -21.46
N LEU A 603 -20.54 -14.98 -21.41
CA LEU A 603 -19.92 -16.22 -21.89
C LEU A 603 -19.68 -17.15 -20.71
N THR A 604 -20.15 -18.41 -20.77
CA THR A 604 -19.74 -19.47 -19.86
C THR A 604 -18.62 -20.25 -20.52
N ILE A 605 -17.44 -20.27 -19.92
CA ILE A 605 -16.22 -20.85 -20.48
C ILE A 605 -15.68 -21.89 -19.52
N LEU A 606 -15.40 -23.11 -20.03
CA LEU A 606 -14.69 -24.16 -19.36
C LEU A 606 -13.24 -24.16 -19.80
N GLY A 607 -12.27 -24.25 -18.90
CA GLY A 607 -10.87 -24.35 -19.26
C GLY A 607 -9.90 -24.39 -18.08
N SER A 608 -8.59 -24.33 -18.37
CA SER A 608 -7.54 -24.41 -17.36
C SER A 608 -7.55 -23.23 -16.40
N ASN A 609 -7.45 -23.52 -15.10
CA ASN A 609 -7.44 -22.52 -14.02
C ASN A 609 -6.20 -21.59 -14.08
N GLU A 610 -5.09 -22.06 -14.68
CA GLU A 610 -3.79 -21.41 -14.67
C GLU A 610 -3.79 -20.00 -15.35
N ARG A 611 -4.64 -19.80 -16.38
CA ARG A 611 -4.78 -18.53 -17.12
C ARG A 611 -6.21 -17.97 -17.13
N MET A 612 -7.09 -18.52 -16.33
CA MET A 612 -8.50 -18.15 -16.29
C MET A 612 -8.68 -16.65 -15.97
N ARG A 613 -7.85 -16.15 -15.05
CA ARG A 613 -7.86 -14.73 -14.64
C ARG A 613 -7.42 -13.80 -15.76
N GLU A 614 -6.35 -14.13 -16.48
CA GLU A 614 -5.84 -13.34 -17.61
C GLU A 614 -6.87 -13.27 -18.73
N MET A 615 -7.53 -14.41 -18.99
CA MET A 615 -8.58 -14.50 -20.01
C MET A 615 -9.82 -13.69 -19.62
N LYS A 616 -10.22 -13.71 -18.36
CA LYS A 616 -11.30 -12.88 -17.83
C LYS A 616 -11.00 -11.41 -18.06
N GLU A 617 -9.80 -10.95 -17.67
CA GLU A 617 -9.36 -9.56 -17.86
C GLU A 617 -9.33 -9.16 -19.36
N TRP A 618 -8.94 -10.06 -20.24
CA TRP A 618 -8.94 -9.82 -21.69
C TRP A 618 -10.33 -9.74 -22.30
N LEU A 619 -11.25 -10.62 -21.91
CA LEU A 619 -12.65 -10.60 -22.39
C LEU A 619 -13.40 -9.39 -21.86
N GLU A 620 -13.08 -8.93 -20.66
CA GLU A 620 -13.62 -7.70 -20.06
C GLU A 620 -12.93 -6.42 -20.59
N GLY A 621 -11.95 -6.53 -21.51
CA GLY A 621 -11.25 -5.39 -22.11
C GLY A 621 -10.29 -4.66 -21.16
N ARG A 622 -9.89 -5.33 -20.08
CA ARG A 622 -9.02 -4.76 -19.02
C ARG A 622 -7.54 -4.99 -19.28
N SER A 623 -7.17 -5.98 -20.10
CA SER A 623 -5.80 -6.22 -20.57
C SER A 623 -5.72 -6.02 -22.08
N GLY A 624 -4.58 -5.49 -22.56
CA GLY A 624 -4.27 -5.44 -23.99
C GLY A 624 -4.12 -6.87 -24.54
N MET A 625 -4.11 -6.99 -25.90
CA MET A 625 -3.97 -8.23 -26.64
C MET A 625 -3.02 -9.20 -25.92
N LEU A 626 -3.52 -10.38 -25.55
CA LEU A 626 -2.67 -11.48 -25.12
C LEU A 626 -1.72 -11.77 -26.28
N ASP A 627 -0.40 -11.67 -26.02
CA ASP A 627 0.65 -11.90 -27.03
C ASP A 627 0.53 -13.32 -27.57
N THR A 628 -0.09 -13.45 -28.74
CA THR A 628 -0.26 -14.72 -29.44
C THR A 628 1.05 -15.24 -30.04
N HIS A 629 2.16 -14.49 -29.94
CA HIS A 629 3.45 -14.84 -30.53
C HIS A 629 4.33 -15.76 -29.67
N SER A 630 4.05 -15.96 -28.39
CA SER A 630 4.84 -16.87 -27.54
C SER A 630 4.43 -18.35 -27.59
N ILE A 631 3.37 -18.70 -28.35
CA ILE A 631 2.77 -20.06 -28.36
C ILE A 631 3.25 -20.91 -29.54
N THR A 632 3.97 -20.32 -30.51
CA THR A 632 4.39 -21.06 -31.73
C THR A 632 5.67 -21.89 -31.55
N ASP A 633 6.35 -21.83 -30.41
CA ASP A 633 7.67 -22.48 -30.24
C ASP A 633 7.76 -23.60 -29.20
N MET A 634 6.65 -24.08 -28.66
CA MET A 634 6.68 -25.27 -27.78
C MET A 634 5.61 -26.28 -28.16
N GLY A 635 5.97 -27.18 -29.07
CA GLY A 635 5.28 -28.45 -29.14
C GLY A 635 4.80 -28.95 -30.48
N VAL A 636 5.72 -29.19 -31.38
CA VAL A 636 5.62 -30.30 -32.33
C VAL A 636 6.88 -31.15 -32.15
N ARG A 637 6.80 -32.13 -31.30
CA ARG A 637 7.44 -33.45 -31.43
C ARG A 637 6.64 -34.47 -30.65
#